data_7ae390d142c3ce7131726989172aacfa
#
_entry.id   7ae390d142c3ce7131726989172aacfa
#
_cell.length_a   1.000
_cell.length_b   1.000
_cell.length_c   1.000
_cell.angle_alpha   90.00
_cell.angle_beta   90.00
_cell.angle_gamma   90.00
#
_symmetry.space_group_name_H-M   'P 1'
#
loop_
_entity.id
_entity.type
_entity.pdbx_description
1 polymer ?
#
loop_
_entity_poly.entity_id
_entity_poly.type
_entity_poly.pdbx_seq_one_letter_code
_entity_poly.pdbx_strand_id
1 'polypeptide(L)'
;MKRVLLLFLAATVCFCSCEKHGQSQWLHNIWSGTYYITTTNNDTGENGPHIATITLQFSDDRSECVVEKGVEGLLAVNRLTYKAYLNDNEKIFVLNEGVYDSRILYMGELTTDGKLELTWYTEEEMISAELTVKN
;
A
#
# COMPACT_ATOMS: atom_id res chain seq x y z
N MET A 1 -36.75 31.40 -10.43
CA MET A 1 -36.50 30.60 -9.22
C MET A 1 -36.26 29.12 -9.49
N LYS A 2 -37.09 28.46 -10.26
CA LYS A 2 -36.91 27.01 -10.55
C LYS A 2 -35.60 26.69 -11.29
N ARG A 3 -35.12 27.56 -12.16
CA ARG A 3 -33.90 27.37 -12.94
C ARG A 3 -32.62 27.50 -12.09
N VAL A 4 -32.65 28.36 -11.07
CA VAL A 4 -31.52 28.55 -10.17
C VAL A 4 -31.38 27.37 -9.21
N LEU A 5 -32.51 26.80 -8.79
CA LEU A 5 -32.52 25.64 -7.91
C LEU A 5 -31.95 24.41 -8.60
N LEU A 6 -32.28 24.19 -9.89
CA LEU A 6 -31.76 23.07 -10.69
C LEU A 6 -30.25 23.19 -10.94
N LEU A 7 -29.74 24.39 -11.18
CA LEU A 7 -28.31 24.62 -11.31
C LEU A 7 -27.55 24.37 -10.01
N PHE A 8 -28.15 24.70 -8.88
CA PHE A 8 -27.54 24.43 -7.56
C PHE A 8 -27.48 22.96 -7.23
N LEU A 9 -28.49 22.21 -7.59
CA LEU A 9 -28.52 20.75 -7.38
C LEU A 9 -27.50 20.03 -8.26
N ALA A 10 -27.36 20.42 -9.52
CA ALA A 10 -26.39 19.85 -10.44
C ALA A 10 -24.95 20.15 -10.00
N ALA A 11 -24.67 21.36 -9.51
CA ALA A 11 -23.36 21.73 -8.98
C ALA A 11 -23.00 20.94 -7.73
N THR A 12 -23.96 20.70 -6.84
CA THR A 12 -23.73 19.93 -5.60
C THR A 12 -23.40 18.47 -5.90
N VAL A 13 -24.08 17.85 -6.86
CA VAL A 13 -23.82 16.47 -7.26
C VAL A 13 -22.45 16.32 -7.93
N CYS A 14 -22.06 17.25 -8.79
CA CYS A 14 -20.73 17.26 -9.40
C CYS A 14 -19.61 17.42 -8.36
N PHE A 15 -19.83 18.24 -7.34
CA PHE A 15 -18.86 18.50 -6.30
C PHE A 15 -18.59 17.25 -5.43
N CYS A 16 -19.63 16.53 -5.03
CA CYS A 16 -19.49 15.28 -4.27
C CYS A 16 -18.79 14.18 -5.06
N SER A 17 -19.05 14.08 -6.36
CA SER A 17 -18.40 13.14 -7.25
C SER A 17 -16.90 13.42 -7.40
N CYS A 18 -16.51 14.69 -7.54
CA CYS A 18 -15.12 15.12 -7.68
C CYS A 18 -14.30 14.88 -6.40
N GLU A 19 -14.89 15.12 -5.23
CA GLU A 19 -14.21 14.87 -3.94
C GLU A 19 -13.86 13.40 -3.73
N LYS A 20 -14.78 12.50 -4.06
CA LYS A 20 -14.53 11.06 -3.93
C LYS A 20 -13.44 10.57 -4.87
N HIS A 21 -13.36 11.09 -6.08
CA HIS A 21 -12.32 10.69 -7.04
C HIS A 21 -10.94 11.27 -6.66
N GLY A 22 -10.89 12.49 -6.10
CA GLY A 22 -9.65 13.13 -5.70
C GLY A 22 -8.96 12.45 -4.52
N GLN A 23 -9.71 11.92 -3.56
CA GLN A 23 -9.16 11.34 -2.32
C GLN A 23 -8.48 10.00 -2.51
N SER A 24 -8.88 9.21 -3.51
CA SER A 24 -8.41 7.85 -3.69
C SER A 24 -7.51 7.67 -4.90
N GLN A 25 -7.06 8.72 -5.52
CA GLN A 25 -6.24 8.62 -6.74
C GLN A 25 -4.91 7.90 -6.51
N TRP A 26 -4.32 8.05 -5.34
CA TRP A 26 -3.08 7.37 -4.98
C TRP A 26 -3.19 5.84 -4.98
N LEU A 27 -4.38 5.30 -4.76
CA LEU A 27 -4.64 3.85 -4.76
C LEU A 27 -4.52 3.21 -6.14
N HIS A 28 -4.60 3.98 -7.21
CA HIS A 28 -4.42 3.48 -8.58
C HIS A 28 -2.95 3.35 -8.99
N ASN A 29 -2.06 3.91 -8.21
CA ASN A 29 -0.62 3.84 -8.48
C ASN A 29 -0.05 2.49 -8.04
N ILE A 30 1.04 2.10 -8.68
CA ILE A 30 1.90 1.03 -8.17
C ILE A 30 2.96 1.69 -7.30
N TRP A 31 3.11 1.21 -6.08
CA TRP A 31 4.06 1.74 -5.11
C TRP A 31 5.25 0.81 -4.96
N SER A 32 6.44 1.36 -4.90
CA SER A 32 7.66 0.58 -4.79
C SER A 32 8.66 1.26 -3.86
N GLY A 33 9.39 0.43 -3.13
CA GLY A 33 10.44 0.89 -2.24
C GLY A 33 11.44 -0.21 -1.93
N THR A 34 12.45 0.14 -1.15
CA THR A 34 13.50 -0.78 -0.74
C THR A 34 13.61 -0.82 0.78
N TYR A 35 14.08 -1.94 1.29
CA TYR A 35 14.38 -2.12 2.70
C TYR A 35 15.56 -3.07 2.86
N TYR A 36 16.15 -3.11 4.05
CA TYR A 36 17.28 -3.98 4.33
C TYR A 36 16.82 -5.18 5.14
N ILE A 37 17.32 -6.35 4.74
CA ILE A 37 17.14 -7.60 5.49
C ILE A 37 18.52 -8.16 5.83
N THR A 38 18.63 -8.81 6.98
CA THR A 38 19.81 -9.57 7.35
C THR A 38 19.52 -11.03 7.12
N THR A 39 20.28 -11.67 6.23
CA THR A 39 20.18 -13.10 5.97
C THR A 39 21.50 -13.78 6.30
N THR A 40 21.41 -15.00 6.81
CA THR A 40 22.58 -15.84 7.00
C THR A 40 22.79 -16.70 5.78
N ASN A 41 23.97 -16.62 5.18
CA ASN A 41 24.35 -17.55 4.14
C ASN A 41 24.78 -18.87 4.82
N ASN A 42 24.00 -19.92 4.64
CA ASN A 42 24.24 -21.21 5.28
C ASN A 42 25.52 -21.89 4.79
N ASP A 43 25.98 -21.57 3.57
CA ASP A 43 27.18 -22.19 2.99
C ASP A 43 28.47 -21.52 3.50
N THR A 44 28.44 -20.22 3.72
CA THR A 44 29.61 -19.44 4.14
C THR A 44 29.56 -19.00 5.59
N GLY A 45 28.38 -19.06 6.23
CA GLY A 45 28.16 -18.54 7.56
C GLY A 45 28.16 -17.00 7.63
N GLU A 46 28.22 -16.33 6.49
CA GLU A 46 28.22 -14.87 6.44
C GLU A 46 26.83 -14.31 6.69
N ASN A 47 26.75 -13.36 7.62
CA ASN A 47 25.60 -12.52 7.85
C ASN A 47 25.86 -11.17 7.18
N GLY A 48 24.92 -10.75 6.36
CA GLY A 48 25.07 -9.44 5.73
C GLY A 48 23.71 -8.80 5.45
N PRO A 49 23.65 -7.45 5.43
CA PRO A 49 22.46 -6.78 4.96
C PRO A 49 22.32 -6.96 3.45
N HIS A 50 21.13 -7.34 3.04
CA HIS A 50 20.75 -7.40 1.63
C HIS A 50 19.65 -6.38 1.35
N ILE A 51 19.68 -5.82 0.14
CA ILE A 51 18.64 -4.91 -0.31
C ILE A 51 17.47 -5.75 -0.84
N ALA A 52 16.31 -5.55 -0.25
CA ALA A 52 15.06 -6.13 -0.71
C ALA A 52 14.18 -5.04 -1.30
N THR A 53 13.34 -5.43 -2.24
CA THR A 53 12.35 -4.55 -2.84
C THR A 53 10.95 -4.99 -2.45
N ILE A 54 10.05 -4.03 -2.33
CA ILE A 54 8.64 -4.29 -2.07
C ILE A 54 7.79 -3.44 -3.01
N THR A 55 6.78 -4.04 -3.59
CA THR A 55 5.84 -3.38 -4.48
C THR A 55 4.42 -3.66 -4.02
N LEU A 56 3.59 -2.62 -4.02
CA LEU A 56 2.19 -2.68 -3.64
C LEU A 56 1.31 -2.24 -4.79
N GLN A 57 0.24 -2.99 -5.04
CA GLN A 57 -0.77 -2.64 -6.01
C GLN A 57 -2.15 -3.00 -5.47
N PHE A 58 -3.01 -2.00 -5.30
CA PHE A 58 -4.39 -2.18 -4.88
C PHE A 58 -5.27 -2.59 -6.07
N SER A 59 -6.28 -3.40 -5.79
CA SER A 59 -7.34 -3.71 -6.75
C SER A 59 -8.20 -2.48 -7.04
N ASP A 60 -8.93 -2.50 -8.15
CA ASP A 60 -9.78 -1.37 -8.55
C ASP A 60 -10.88 -1.09 -7.53
N ASP A 61 -11.39 -2.12 -6.88
CA ASP A 61 -12.41 -2.00 -5.83
C ASP A 61 -11.83 -1.73 -4.44
N ARG A 62 -10.49 -1.67 -4.32
CA ARG A 62 -9.73 -1.39 -3.08
C ARG A 62 -9.90 -2.44 -1.99
N SER A 63 -10.47 -3.58 -2.30
CA SER A 63 -10.68 -4.65 -1.32
C SER A 63 -9.47 -5.54 -1.14
N GLU A 64 -8.53 -5.49 -2.06
CA GLU A 64 -7.33 -6.32 -2.06
C GLU A 64 -6.09 -5.52 -2.41
N CYS A 65 -4.95 -6.02 -1.97
CA CYS A 65 -3.64 -5.46 -2.31
C CYS A 65 -2.67 -6.59 -2.60
N VAL A 66 -2.04 -6.52 -3.76
CA VAL A 66 -0.95 -7.43 -4.13
C VAL A 66 0.35 -6.87 -3.58
N VAL A 67 1.04 -7.67 -2.78
CA VAL A 67 2.37 -7.35 -2.24
C VAL A 67 3.38 -8.27 -2.90
N GLU A 68 4.35 -7.68 -3.57
CA GLU A 68 5.43 -8.39 -4.24
C GLU A 68 6.75 -8.02 -3.59
N LYS A 69 7.52 -9.02 -3.17
CA LYS A 69 8.82 -8.84 -2.53
C LYS A 69 9.88 -9.59 -3.30
N GLY A 70 11.03 -8.96 -3.48
CA GLY A 70 12.21 -9.56 -4.08
C GLY A 70 13.47 -9.18 -3.33
N VAL A 71 14.50 -9.99 -3.44
CA VAL A 71 15.82 -9.70 -2.90
C VAL A 71 16.78 -9.49 -4.06
N GLU A 72 17.57 -8.42 -3.98
CA GLU A 72 18.56 -8.11 -5.01
C GLU A 72 19.51 -9.30 -5.23
N GLY A 73 19.70 -9.67 -6.49
CA GLY A 73 20.53 -10.80 -6.87
C GLY A 73 19.84 -12.16 -6.84
N LEU A 74 18.61 -12.26 -6.33
CA LEU A 74 17.81 -13.47 -6.37
C LEU A 74 16.72 -13.36 -7.42
N LEU A 75 16.52 -14.44 -8.18
CA LEU A 75 15.49 -14.50 -9.21
C LEU A 75 14.09 -14.77 -8.63
N ALA A 76 14.03 -15.31 -7.41
CA ALA A 76 12.76 -15.65 -6.79
C ALA A 76 12.06 -14.39 -6.25
N VAL A 77 10.79 -14.23 -6.61
CA VAL A 77 9.93 -13.15 -6.16
C VAL A 77 8.74 -13.75 -5.43
N ASN A 78 8.46 -13.24 -4.24
CA ASN A 78 7.28 -13.61 -3.47
C ASN A 78 6.15 -12.63 -3.79
N ARG A 79 5.02 -13.16 -4.25
CA ARG A 79 3.85 -12.37 -4.61
C ARG A 79 2.62 -12.95 -3.93
N LEU A 80 1.99 -12.17 -3.06
CA LEU A 80 0.81 -12.57 -2.31
C LEU A 80 -0.26 -11.48 -2.39
N THR A 81 -1.50 -11.91 -2.35
CA THR A 81 -2.66 -11.02 -2.32
C THR A 81 -3.25 -11.01 -0.92
N TYR A 82 -3.44 -9.82 -0.38
CA TYR A 82 -3.99 -9.59 0.96
C TYR A 82 -5.31 -8.85 0.88
N LYS A 83 -6.14 -9.02 1.90
CA LYS A 83 -7.32 -8.16 2.08
C LYS A 83 -6.87 -6.79 2.57
N ALA A 84 -7.46 -5.75 1.99
CA ALA A 84 -7.13 -4.37 2.28
C ALA A 84 -8.32 -3.67 2.96
N TYR A 85 -8.02 -2.93 4.01
CA TYR A 85 -8.99 -2.13 4.74
C TYR A 85 -8.44 -0.71 4.88
N LEU A 86 -9.20 0.26 4.40
CA LEU A 86 -8.83 1.67 4.46
C LEU A 86 -9.65 2.38 5.53
N ASN A 87 -9.05 3.39 6.16
CA ASN A 87 -9.78 4.26 7.06
C ASN A 87 -10.69 5.25 6.28
N ASP A 88 -11.51 6.02 6.99
CA ASP A 88 -12.54 6.89 6.39
C ASP A 88 -11.98 7.92 5.41
N ASN A 89 -10.79 8.46 5.67
CA ASN A 89 -10.14 9.43 4.78
C ASN A 89 -9.22 8.80 3.74
N GLU A 90 -9.16 7.46 3.70
CA GLU A 90 -8.37 6.68 2.75
C GLU A 90 -6.87 7.02 2.75
N LYS A 91 -6.31 7.43 3.88
CA LYS A 91 -4.88 7.71 4.03
C LYS A 91 -4.12 6.63 4.79
N ILE A 92 -4.83 5.83 5.56
CA ILE A 92 -4.27 4.74 6.35
C ILE A 92 -4.93 3.44 5.92
N PHE A 93 -4.14 2.40 5.76
CA PHE A 93 -4.66 1.09 5.42
C PHE A 93 -3.97 0.00 6.24
N VAL A 94 -4.65 -1.11 6.38
CA VAL A 94 -4.09 -2.35 6.94
C VAL A 94 -4.33 -3.50 5.97
N LEU A 95 -3.39 -4.42 5.93
CA LEU A 95 -3.49 -5.63 5.12
C LEU A 95 -3.50 -6.86 6.01
N ASN A 96 -4.37 -7.81 5.72
CA ASN A 96 -4.41 -9.10 6.39
C ASN A 96 -4.69 -10.24 5.39
N GLU A 97 -4.59 -11.49 5.84
CA GLU A 97 -4.76 -12.66 4.95
C GLU A 97 -6.21 -12.94 4.56
N GLY A 98 -7.17 -12.39 5.27
CA GLY A 98 -8.59 -12.52 4.91
C GLY A 98 -9.51 -12.80 6.08
N VAL A 99 -10.68 -13.36 5.78
CA VAL A 99 -11.82 -13.49 6.71
C VAL A 99 -11.49 -14.29 7.97
N TYR A 100 -10.63 -15.29 7.85
CA TYR A 100 -10.29 -16.19 8.98
C TYR A 100 -9.08 -15.74 9.77
N ASP A 101 -8.32 -14.77 9.26
CA ASP A 101 -7.15 -14.22 9.93
C ASP A 101 -7.22 -12.71 9.90
N SER A 102 -7.60 -12.12 11.04
CA SER A 102 -7.74 -10.67 11.19
C SER A 102 -6.45 -10.00 11.68
N ARG A 103 -5.34 -10.73 11.76
CA ARG A 103 -4.07 -10.13 12.17
C ARG A 103 -3.61 -9.12 11.13
N ILE A 104 -3.17 -7.97 11.62
CA ILE A 104 -2.58 -6.94 10.77
C ILE A 104 -1.17 -7.40 10.40
N LEU A 105 -0.96 -7.66 9.11
CA LEU A 105 0.34 -8.06 8.59
C LEU A 105 1.14 -6.86 8.10
N TYR A 106 0.45 -5.89 7.49
CA TYR A 106 1.05 -4.64 7.01
C TYR A 106 0.16 -3.48 7.43
N MET A 107 0.81 -2.37 7.77
CA MET A 107 0.14 -1.10 8.01
C MET A 107 0.81 -0.04 7.16
N GLY A 108 0.04 0.76 6.46
CA GLY A 108 0.55 1.82 5.59
C GLY A 108 -0.15 3.13 5.82
N GLU A 109 0.58 4.21 5.56
CA GLU A 109 0.09 5.57 5.68
C GLU A 109 0.63 6.43 4.53
N LEU A 110 -0.28 7.14 3.87
CA LEU A 110 0.08 8.14 2.89
C LEU A 110 0.55 9.40 3.62
N THR A 111 1.78 9.81 3.39
CA THR A 111 2.36 10.99 4.02
C THR A 111 1.96 12.27 3.30
N THR A 112 2.17 13.41 3.96
CA THR A 112 1.82 14.73 3.41
C THR A 112 2.66 15.10 2.19
N ASP A 113 3.85 14.52 2.04
CA ASP A 113 4.75 14.74 0.89
C ASP A 113 4.51 13.74 -0.26
N GLY A 114 3.45 12.94 -0.19
CA GLY A 114 3.05 12.04 -1.27
C GLY A 114 3.79 10.73 -1.33
N LYS A 115 4.40 10.32 -0.24
CA LYS A 115 5.05 9.01 -0.10
C LYS A 115 4.16 8.07 0.71
N LEU A 116 4.46 6.78 0.67
CA LEU A 116 3.75 5.78 1.43
C LEU A 116 4.70 5.14 2.43
N GLU A 117 4.41 5.28 3.71
CA GLU A 117 5.14 4.58 4.76
C GLU A 117 4.47 3.25 5.05
N LEU A 118 5.22 2.16 4.88
CA LEU A 118 4.75 0.81 5.12
C LEU A 118 5.52 0.18 6.26
N THR A 119 4.80 -0.43 7.20
CA THR A 119 5.39 -1.10 8.37
C THR A 119 4.82 -2.51 8.50
N TRP A 120 5.68 -3.46 8.81
CA TRP A 120 5.27 -4.82 9.12
C TRP A 120 6.22 -5.45 10.14
N TYR A 121 5.80 -6.55 10.72
CA TYR A 121 6.59 -7.28 11.72
C TYR A 121 7.02 -8.62 11.17
N THR A 122 8.27 -8.95 11.42
CA THR A 122 8.78 -10.31 11.29
C THR A 122 8.87 -10.93 12.68
N GLU A 123 9.24 -12.19 12.78
CA GLU A 123 9.43 -12.85 14.07
C GLU A 123 10.52 -12.16 14.92
N GLU A 124 11.45 -11.49 14.28
CA GLU A 124 12.62 -10.90 14.95
C GLU A 124 12.54 -9.38 15.11
N GLU A 125 11.89 -8.66 14.17
CA GLU A 125 11.96 -7.20 14.15
C GLU A 125 10.77 -6.55 13.44
N MET A 126 10.63 -5.25 13.68
CA MET A 126 9.74 -4.39 12.92
C MET A 126 10.49 -3.83 11.72
N ILE A 127 9.92 -3.93 10.55
CA ILE A 127 10.49 -3.39 9.31
C ILE A 127 9.62 -2.24 8.82
N SER A 128 10.25 -1.18 8.38
CA SER A 128 9.59 -0.04 7.74
C SER A 128 10.24 0.25 6.40
N ALA A 129 9.42 0.59 5.42
CA ALA A 129 9.86 1.00 4.10
C ALA A 129 9.10 2.23 3.65
N GLU A 130 9.79 3.15 3.00
CA GLU A 130 9.19 4.29 2.33
C GLU A 130 9.01 3.96 0.86
N LEU A 131 7.77 4.04 0.39
CA LEU A 131 7.42 3.72 -0.99
C LEU A 131 7.11 4.97 -1.77
N THR A 132 7.51 4.97 -3.02
CA THR A 132 7.17 6.01 -3.99
C THR A 132 6.44 5.40 -5.17
N VAL A 133 5.81 6.24 -5.98
CA VAL A 133 5.11 5.78 -7.17
C VAL A 133 6.12 5.21 -8.16
N LYS A 134 5.86 4.00 -8.60
CA LYS A 134 6.68 3.34 -9.62
C LYS A 134 6.28 3.85 -10.99
N ASN A 135 7.23 4.41 -11.68
CA ASN A 135 7.08 4.89 -13.05
C ASN A 135 7.43 3.80 -14.08
#